data_aa489ed8dfe655f159fa84996994817b
#
_entry.id   aa489ed8dfe655f159fa84996994817b
#
_cell.length_a   1.000
_cell.length_b   1.000
_cell.length_c   1.000
_cell.angle_alpha   90.00
_cell.angle_beta   90.00
_cell.angle_gamma   90.00
#
_symmetry.space_group_name_H-M   'P 1'
#
loop_
_entity.id
_entity.type
_entity.pdbx_description
1 polymer ?
#
loop_
_entity_poly.entity_id
_entity_poly.type
_entity_poly.pdbx_seq_one_letter_code
_entity_poly.pdbx_strand_id
1 'polypeptide(L)'
;LAEIIVVTSGKGGVGKTTTSASIACGLARRGKKVAVIDFDVGLRNLDLIMGCERRVVYDFVNVTHGEATLKQALIKDKRFDTLFILAASQTRDKDALTKEGVEKVLKDLDADGFDYIVCDSPAGIEKGAFLAMYYADTAVVVVNPEVSSVRDSDRILGLLDSKTRKAENGETLKPHLLLTRYSPTRVEGGEMLSIKDVEEVLGLKTLGVIPESGDVLNASNKGEPVILELESIAGQAYD
;
A
#
# COMPACT_ATOMS: atom_id res chain seq x y z
N LEU A 1 -7.84 -8.01 17.25
CA LEU A 1 -7.91 -8.19 15.79
C LEU A 1 -6.93 -7.23 15.14
N ALA A 2 -6.13 -7.73 14.18
CA ALA A 2 -5.24 -6.89 13.37
C ALA A 2 -6.07 -5.90 12.53
N GLU A 3 -5.62 -4.65 12.44
CA GLU A 3 -6.20 -3.67 11.52
C GLU A 3 -5.62 -3.86 10.12
N ILE A 4 -6.49 -4.04 9.13
CA ILE A 4 -6.11 -4.24 7.73
C ILE A 4 -6.20 -2.90 7.00
N ILE A 5 -5.04 -2.39 6.56
CA ILE A 5 -4.90 -1.13 5.83
C ILE A 5 -4.59 -1.46 4.37
N VAL A 6 -5.44 -1.04 3.43
CA VAL A 6 -5.09 -1.09 2.01
C VAL A 6 -4.51 0.25 1.56
N VAL A 7 -3.41 0.19 0.82
CA VAL A 7 -2.86 1.35 0.09
C VAL A 7 -3.16 1.15 -1.39
N THR A 8 -4.01 1.98 -1.95
CA THR A 8 -4.56 1.81 -3.30
C THR A 8 -4.55 3.11 -4.10
N SER A 9 -4.73 3.01 -5.41
CA SER A 9 -4.87 4.16 -6.31
C SER A 9 -5.55 3.77 -7.62
N GLY A 10 -6.17 4.72 -8.27
CA GLY A 10 -6.73 4.54 -9.61
C GLY A 10 -5.66 4.47 -10.72
N LYS A 11 -4.46 5.01 -10.49
CA LYS A 11 -3.40 5.16 -11.50
C LYS A 11 -2.09 4.51 -11.04
N GLY A 12 -1.35 3.95 -11.98
CA GLY A 12 0.00 3.43 -11.73
C GLY A 12 1.03 4.54 -11.51
N GLY A 13 2.11 4.23 -10.77
CA GLY A 13 3.23 5.14 -10.59
C GLY A 13 2.99 6.35 -9.67
N VAL A 14 1.91 6.35 -8.88
CA VAL A 14 1.59 7.46 -7.96
C VAL A 14 2.29 7.35 -6.59
N GLY A 15 3.01 6.25 -6.31
CA GLY A 15 3.73 6.06 -5.06
C GLY A 15 3.04 5.16 -4.03
N LYS A 16 2.19 4.21 -4.45
CA LYS A 16 1.55 3.24 -3.54
C LYS A 16 2.55 2.41 -2.76
N THR A 17 3.45 1.73 -3.46
CA THR A 17 4.43 0.83 -2.83
C THR A 17 5.38 1.60 -1.90
N THR A 18 5.81 2.79 -2.29
CA THR A 18 6.57 3.71 -1.41
C THR A 18 5.77 4.06 -0.15
N THR A 19 4.49 4.34 -0.31
CA THR A 19 3.58 4.65 0.81
C THR A 19 3.36 3.45 1.70
N SER A 20 3.12 2.26 1.13
CA SER A 20 2.94 1.00 1.87
C SER A 20 4.17 0.68 2.72
N ALA A 21 5.37 0.76 2.13
CA ALA A 21 6.64 0.56 2.83
C ALA A 21 6.84 1.59 3.95
N SER A 22 6.54 2.87 3.69
CA SER A 22 6.69 3.95 4.68
C SER A 22 5.71 3.80 5.85
N ILE A 23 4.44 3.49 5.59
CA ILE A 23 3.45 3.23 6.65
C ILE A 23 3.88 2.03 7.50
N ALA A 24 4.28 0.92 6.87
CA ALA A 24 4.71 -0.28 7.58
C ALA A 24 5.93 -0.02 8.47
N CYS A 25 6.95 0.70 7.97
CA CYS A 25 8.12 1.10 8.76
C CYS A 25 7.75 2.08 9.88
N GLY A 26 6.89 3.05 9.62
CA GLY A 26 6.45 4.03 10.62
C GLY A 26 5.71 3.37 11.79
N LEU A 27 4.84 2.40 11.50
CA LEU A 27 4.13 1.61 12.51
C LEU A 27 5.10 0.72 13.31
N ALA A 28 6.03 0.04 12.63
CA ALA A 28 7.04 -0.80 13.28
C ALA A 28 7.97 0.02 14.19
N ARG A 29 8.38 1.22 13.76
CA ARG A 29 9.17 2.16 14.58
C ARG A 29 8.42 2.58 15.85
N ARG A 30 7.10 2.58 15.84
CA ARG A 30 6.23 2.83 16.98
C ARG A 30 5.94 1.57 17.82
N GLY A 31 6.71 0.48 17.60
CA GLY A 31 6.62 -0.76 18.36
C GLY A 31 5.46 -1.68 17.97
N LYS A 32 4.80 -1.43 16.86
CA LYS A 32 3.71 -2.29 16.36
C LYS A 32 4.26 -3.48 15.60
N LYS A 33 3.60 -4.63 15.71
CA LYS A 33 3.89 -5.81 14.89
C LYS A 33 3.13 -5.72 13.58
N VAL A 34 3.85 -5.61 12.48
CA VAL A 34 3.31 -5.26 11.16
C VAL A 34 3.70 -6.28 10.10
N ALA A 35 2.73 -6.70 9.30
CA ALA A 35 2.97 -7.39 8.04
C ALA A 35 2.63 -6.46 6.87
N VAL A 36 3.51 -6.36 5.88
CA VAL A 36 3.21 -5.69 4.62
C VAL A 36 3.20 -6.72 3.49
N ILE A 37 2.12 -6.73 2.70
CA ILE A 37 1.85 -7.75 1.68
C ILE A 37 1.78 -7.08 0.32
N ASP A 38 2.52 -7.61 -0.65
CA ASP A 38 2.48 -7.17 -2.04
C ASP A 38 1.44 -7.98 -2.83
N PHE A 39 0.39 -7.30 -3.31
CA PHE A 39 -0.67 -7.88 -4.14
C PHE A 39 -0.41 -7.74 -5.64
N ASP A 40 0.71 -7.12 -6.05
CA ASP A 40 1.02 -6.89 -7.47
C ASP A 40 1.72 -8.11 -8.10
N VAL A 41 0.94 -9.19 -8.25
CA VAL A 41 1.41 -10.44 -8.85
C VAL A 41 1.92 -10.19 -10.28
N GLY A 42 3.14 -10.63 -10.54
CA GLY A 42 3.83 -10.47 -11.82
C GLY A 42 4.83 -9.31 -11.87
N LEU A 43 4.69 -8.26 -11.07
CA LEU A 43 5.64 -7.12 -11.04
C LEU A 43 6.59 -7.17 -9.84
N ARG A 44 6.09 -7.46 -8.64
CA ARG A 44 6.90 -7.62 -7.44
C ARG A 44 7.86 -6.44 -7.19
N ASN A 45 7.35 -5.37 -6.59
CA ASN A 45 8.11 -4.13 -6.36
C ASN A 45 8.40 -3.87 -4.87
N LEU A 46 7.56 -4.37 -3.97
CA LEU A 46 7.67 -4.08 -2.54
C LEU A 46 8.99 -4.59 -1.93
N ASP A 47 9.40 -5.79 -2.29
CA ASP A 47 10.64 -6.40 -1.79
C ASP A 47 11.90 -5.64 -2.23
N LEU A 48 11.88 -5.01 -3.41
CA LEU A 48 12.95 -4.13 -3.89
C LEU A 48 13.04 -2.86 -3.01
N ILE A 49 11.92 -2.19 -2.76
CA ILE A 49 11.87 -0.99 -1.91
C ILE A 49 12.25 -1.32 -0.47
N MET A 50 11.88 -2.50 0.01
CA MET A 50 12.24 -2.98 1.35
C MET A 50 13.68 -3.52 1.45
N GLY A 51 14.37 -3.73 0.33
CA GLY A 51 15.73 -4.25 0.26
C GLY A 51 15.85 -5.71 0.68
N CYS A 52 14.84 -6.53 0.40
CA CYS A 52 14.80 -7.95 0.76
C CYS A 52 14.60 -8.90 -0.43
N GLU A 53 14.74 -8.43 -1.65
CA GLU A 53 14.48 -9.17 -2.88
C GLU A 53 15.28 -10.49 -3.00
N ARG A 54 16.51 -10.51 -2.47
CA ARG A 54 17.38 -11.70 -2.45
C ARG A 54 17.03 -12.73 -1.39
N ARG A 55 16.13 -12.38 -0.48
CA ARG A 55 15.68 -13.25 0.61
C ARG A 55 14.33 -13.91 0.36
N VAL A 56 13.70 -13.61 -0.78
CA VAL A 56 12.42 -14.20 -1.19
C VAL A 56 12.67 -15.64 -1.67
N VAL A 57 12.19 -16.61 -0.90
CA VAL A 57 12.20 -18.03 -1.26
C VAL A 57 10.82 -18.49 -1.65
N TYR A 58 9.82 -18.15 -0.85
CA TYR A 58 8.41 -18.38 -1.11
C TYR A 58 7.68 -17.06 -1.15
N ASP A 59 6.63 -16.97 -1.94
CA ASP A 59 5.84 -15.78 -2.14
C ASP A 59 4.38 -15.94 -1.66
N PHE A 60 3.61 -14.88 -1.79
CA PHE A 60 2.21 -14.85 -1.36
C PHE A 60 1.37 -15.93 -2.06
N VAL A 61 1.58 -16.18 -3.35
CA VAL A 61 0.83 -17.20 -4.10
C VAL A 61 1.15 -18.59 -3.58
N ASN A 62 2.43 -18.91 -3.27
CA ASN A 62 2.80 -20.18 -2.68
C ASN A 62 2.03 -20.46 -1.37
N VAL A 63 1.87 -19.44 -0.53
CA VAL A 63 1.10 -19.58 0.73
C VAL A 63 -0.38 -19.83 0.46
N THR A 64 -1.00 -19.05 -0.42
CA THR A 64 -2.43 -19.21 -0.73
C THR A 64 -2.76 -20.54 -1.39
N HIS A 65 -1.81 -21.15 -2.09
CA HIS A 65 -1.95 -22.47 -2.72
C HIS A 65 -1.52 -23.63 -1.82
N GLY A 66 -1.05 -23.35 -0.59
CA GLY A 66 -0.58 -24.39 0.33
C GLY A 66 0.76 -25.01 -0.04
N GLU A 67 1.50 -24.41 -0.95
CA GLU A 67 2.85 -24.83 -1.39
C GLU A 67 3.93 -24.46 -0.35
N ALA A 68 3.64 -23.47 0.49
CA ALA A 68 4.47 -23.05 1.61
C ALA A 68 3.61 -22.58 2.80
N THR A 69 4.16 -22.67 4.00
CA THR A 69 3.53 -22.06 5.18
C THR A 69 3.76 -20.55 5.19
N LEU A 70 2.88 -19.81 5.86
CA LEU A 70 3.05 -18.37 6.05
C LEU A 70 4.41 -18.04 6.68
N LYS A 71 4.82 -18.80 7.69
CA LYS A 71 6.12 -18.63 8.38
C LYS A 71 7.33 -18.81 7.44
N GLN A 72 7.24 -19.69 6.45
CA GLN A 72 8.32 -19.89 5.48
C GLN A 72 8.39 -18.73 4.46
N ALA A 73 7.26 -18.09 4.15
CA ALA A 73 7.20 -17.01 3.17
C ALA A 73 7.41 -15.62 3.77
N LEU A 74 7.09 -15.43 5.06
CA LEU A 74 7.32 -14.15 5.74
C LEU A 74 8.80 -13.85 5.89
N ILE A 75 9.21 -12.69 5.41
CA ILE A 75 10.58 -12.18 5.52
C ILE A 75 10.61 -11.14 6.64
N LYS A 76 11.37 -11.42 7.70
CA LYS A 76 11.60 -10.44 8.77
C LYS A 76 12.48 -9.29 8.25
N ASP A 77 12.09 -8.05 8.47
CA ASP A 77 12.90 -6.89 8.10
C ASP A 77 14.23 -6.87 8.89
N LYS A 78 15.27 -6.37 8.22
CA LYS A 78 16.62 -6.28 8.84
C LYS A 78 16.76 -5.14 9.86
N ARG A 79 15.85 -4.16 9.84
CA ARG A 79 15.89 -2.93 10.64
C ARG A 79 14.93 -2.95 11.82
N PHE A 80 13.80 -3.68 11.67
CA PHE A 80 12.74 -3.75 12.67
C PHE A 80 12.35 -5.20 12.95
N ASP A 81 12.53 -5.64 14.19
CA ASP A 81 12.19 -6.99 14.63
C ASP A 81 10.69 -7.31 14.54
N THR A 82 9.86 -6.29 14.46
CA THR A 82 8.40 -6.40 14.43
C THR A 82 7.81 -6.20 13.04
N LEU A 83 8.63 -6.01 12.00
CA LEU A 83 8.20 -5.81 10.62
C LEU A 83 8.49 -7.03 9.76
N PHE A 84 7.46 -7.47 9.03
CA PHE A 84 7.53 -8.63 8.14
C PHE A 84 6.99 -8.30 6.77
N ILE A 85 7.60 -8.87 5.72
CA ILE A 85 7.23 -8.66 4.33
C ILE A 85 6.77 -9.99 3.73
N LEU A 86 5.64 -9.98 3.03
CA LEU A 86 5.16 -11.06 2.18
C LEU A 86 5.20 -10.60 0.73
N ALA A 87 6.15 -11.12 -0.03
CA ALA A 87 6.38 -10.69 -1.41
C ALA A 87 5.33 -11.25 -2.38
N ALA A 88 5.06 -10.52 -3.46
CA ALA A 88 4.28 -11.01 -4.58
C ALA A 88 5.04 -12.07 -5.39
N SER A 89 4.31 -12.88 -6.15
CA SER A 89 4.90 -13.80 -7.11
C SER A 89 5.31 -13.07 -8.40
N GLN A 90 6.48 -13.43 -8.94
CA GLN A 90 6.93 -12.97 -10.27
C GLN A 90 6.50 -13.89 -11.40
N THR A 91 6.26 -15.15 -11.11
CA THR A 91 6.13 -16.22 -12.12
C THR A 91 4.70 -16.72 -12.31
N ARG A 92 3.81 -16.35 -11.39
CA ARG A 92 2.40 -16.77 -11.42
C ARG A 92 1.55 -15.79 -12.21
N ASP A 93 0.41 -16.29 -12.68
CA ASP A 93 -0.61 -15.48 -13.33
C ASP A 93 -1.22 -14.48 -12.34
N LYS A 94 -1.62 -13.31 -12.84
CA LYS A 94 -2.30 -12.27 -12.04
C LYS A 94 -3.58 -12.78 -11.37
N ASP A 95 -4.20 -13.84 -11.91
CA ASP A 95 -5.39 -14.48 -11.37
C ASP A 95 -5.12 -15.58 -10.35
N ALA A 96 -3.85 -15.83 -9.99
CA ALA A 96 -3.46 -16.91 -9.07
C ALA A 96 -3.97 -16.71 -7.63
N LEU A 97 -4.20 -15.45 -7.20
CA LEU A 97 -4.79 -15.17 -5.90
C LEU A 97 -6.29 -15.44 -5.90
N THR A 98 -6.77 -16.10 -4.84
CA THR A 98 -8.21 -16.34 -4.60
C THR A 98 -8.66 -15.60 -3.35
N LYS A 99 -9.96 -15.28 -3.27
CA LYS A 99 -10.57 -14.62 -2.11
C LYS A 99 -10.35 -15.43 -0.83
N GLU A 100 -10.56 -16.75 -0.91
CA GLU A 100 -10.39 -17.69 0.20
C GLU A 100 -8.93 -17.80 0.66
N GLY A 101 -7.99 -17.85 -0.29
CA GLY A 101 -6.56 -17.89 0.01
C GLY A 101 -6.08 -16.62 0.70
N VAL A 102 -6.52 -15.46 0.23
CA VAL A 102 -6.22 -14.17 0.86
C VAL A 102 -6.82 -14.12 2.28
N GLU A 103 -8.10 -14.49 2.44
CA GLU A 103 -8.76 -14.50 3.74
C GLU A 103 -8.00 -15.36 4.75
N LYS A 104 -7.58 -16.56 4.33
CA LYS A 104 -6.80 -17.46 5.18
C LYS A 104 -5.51 -16.80 5.67
N VAL A 105 -4.73 -16.20 4.77
CA VAL A 105 -3.48 -15.53 5.14
C VAL A 105 -3.73 -14.38 6.12
N LEU A 106 -4.76 -13.57 5.91
CA LEU A 106 -5.11 -12.47 6.81
C LEU A 106 -5.51 -12.98 8.20
N LYS A 107 -6.27 -14.08 8.28
CA LYS A 107 -6.65 -14.74 9.55
C LYS A 107 -5.45 -15.35 10.27
N ASP A 108 -4.52 -15.97 9.52
CA ASP A 108 -3.32 -16.56 10.09
C ASP A 108 -2.39 -15.45 10.68
N LEU A 109 -2.27 -14.31 10.01
CA LEU A 109 -1.54 -13.14 10.54
C LEU A 109 -2.18 -12.58 11.80
N ASP A 110 -3.50 -12.43 11.81
CA ASP A 110 -4.24 -11.99 13.01
C ASP A 110 -4.02 -12.95 14.19
N ALA A 111 -4.11 -14.25 13.95
CA ALA A 111 -3.87 -15.29 14.96
C ALA A 111 -2.42 -15.27 15.49
N ASP A 112 -1.46 -14.90 14.64
CA ASP A 112 -0.04 -14.75 15.01
C ASP A 112 0.24 -13.44 15.77
N GLY A 113 -0.79 -12.65 16.07
CA GLY A 113 -0.72 -11.45 16.90
C GLY A 113 -0.11 -10.22 16.20
N PHE A 114 -0.29 -10.10 14.89
CA PHE A 114 0.01 -8.86 14.20
C PHE A 114 -0.98 -7.76 14.62
N ASP A 115 -0.49 -6.53 14.81
CA ASP A 115 -1.30 -5.36 15.11
C ASP A 115 -1.89 -4.76 13.83
N TYR A 116 -1.09 -4.75 12.75
CA TYR A 116 -1.43 -4.16 11.45
C TYR A 116 -1.03 -5.06 10.30
N ILE A 117 -1.88 -5.09 9.27
CA ILE A 117 -1.59 -5.72 7.99
C ILE A 117 -1.74 -4.66 6.90
N VAL A 118 -0.65 -4.28 6.26
CA VAL A 118 -0.64 -3.29 5.17
C VAL A 118 -0.66 -4.03 3.84
N CYS A 119 -1.72 -3.83 3.05
CA CYS A 119 -1.92 -4.44 1.74
C CYS A 119 -1.51 -3.43 0.65
N ASP A 120 -0.37 -3.68 -0.02
CA ASP A 120 0.07 -2.90 -1.18
C ASP A 120 -0.67 -3.37 -2.42
N SER A 121 -1.61 -2.55 -2.90
CA SER A 121 -2.48 -2.89 -4.02
C SER A 121 -1.82 -2.60 -5.36
N PRO A 122 -2.01 -3.43 -6.39
CA PRO A 122 -1.77 -2.99 -7.76
C PRO A 122 -2.68 -1.80 -8.12
N ALA A 123 -2.31 -1.07 -9.16
CA ALA A 123 -3.12 0.06 -9.63
C ALA A 123 -4.44 -0.41 -10.27
N GLY A 124 -5.46 0.43 -10.18
CA GLY A 124 -6.71 0.23 -10.89
C GLY A 124 -7.71 -0.66 -10.14
N ILE A 125 -8.54 -1.33 -10.92
CA ILE A 125 -9.75 -2.02 -10.44
C ILE A 125 -9.79 -3.51 -10.80
N GLU A 126 -8.68 -4.06 -11.29
CA GLU A 126 -8.58 -5.48 -11.65
C GLU A 126 -8.63 -6.38 -10.40
N LYS A 127 -8.69 -7.69 -10.61
CA LYS A 127 -8.85 -8.69 -9.56
C LYS A 127 -7.86 -8.55 -8.39
N GLY A 128 -6.58 -8.31 -8.68
CA GLY A 128 -5.56 -8.13 -7.63
C GLY A 128 -5.83 -6.90 -6.75
N ALA A 129 -6.19 -5.77 -7.36
CA ALA A 129 -6.58 -4.56 -6.64
C ALA A 129 -7.86 -4.78 -5.82
N PHE A 130 -8.85 -5.46 -6.39
CA PHE A 130 -10.08 -5.82 -5.69
C PHE A 130 -9.79 -6.69 -4.45
N LEU A 131 -8.97 -7.73 -4.57
CA LEU A 131 -8.62 -8.60 -3.45
C LEU A 131 -7.86 -7.87 -2.33
N ALA A 132 -6.97 -6.94 -2.70
CA ALA A 132 -6.28 -6.10 -1.72
C ALA A 132 -7.23 -5.19 -0.92
N MET A 133 -8.28 -4.67 -1.57
CA MET A 133 -9.27 -3.78 -0.96
C MET A 133 -10.36 -4.51 -0.17
N TYR A 134 -10.71 -5.73 -0.58
CA TYR A 134 -11.93 -6.40 -0.14
C TYR A 134 -12.03 -6.59 1.38
N TYR A 135 -10.92 -6.96 2.03
CA TYR A 135 -10.88 -7.22 3.47
C TYR A 135 -10.45 -6.03 4.32
N ALA A 136 -10.18 -4.88 3.70
CA ALA A 136 -9.63 -3.73 4.42
C ALA A 136 -10.60 -3.14 5.46
N ASP A 137 -10.03 -2.68 6.56
CA ASP A 137 -10.70 -1.89 7.59
C ASP A 137 -10.58 -0.40 7.29
N THR A 138 -9.41 0.00 6.79
CA THR A 138 -9.03 1.36 6.45
C THR A 138 -8.39 1.39 5.07
N ALA A 139 -8.63 2.43 4.28
CA ALA A 139 -7.98 2.62 2.98
C ALA A 139 -7.21 3.93 2.94
N VAL A 140 -5.98 3.87 2.41
CA VAL A 140 -5.19 5.05 2.02
C VAL A 140 -5.21 5.12 0.50
N VAL A 141 -5.91 6.11 -0.04
CA VAL A 141 -6.02 6.36 -1.47
C VAL A 141 -4.94 7.36 -1.87
N VAL A 142 -3.94 6.87 -2.62
CA VAL A 142 -2.78 7.66 -3.06
C VAL A 142 -3.09 8.32 -4.39
N VAL A 143 -2.93 9.64 -4.44
CA VAL A 143 -3.32 10.46 -5.58
C VAL A 143 -2.22 11.47 -5.90
N ASN A 144 -1.82 11.55 -7.18
CA ASN A 144 -1.09 12.72 -7.65
C ASN A 144 -2.08 13.85 -7.94
N PRO A 145 -1.76 15.13 -7.71
CA PRO A 145 -2.66 16.25 -7.97
C PRO A 145 -2.75 16.60 -9.47
N GLU A 146 -3.13 15.59 -10.25
CA GLU A 146 -3.37 15.65 -11.69
C GLU A 146 -4.81 15.23 -12.00
N VAL A 147 -5.46 15.86 -12.97
CA VAL A 147 -6.86 15.60 -13.31
C VAL A 147 -7.16 14.12 -13.57
N SER A 148 -6.28 13.43 -14.31
CA SER A 148 -6.46 12.00 -14.61
C SER A 148 -6.37 11.13 -13.35
N SER A 149 -5.40 11.40 -12.47
CA SER A 149 -5.22 10.66 -11.21
C SER A 149 -6.41 10.86 -10.26
N VAL A 150 -6.91 12.08 -10.16
CA VAL A 150 -8.09 12.41 -9.34
C VAL A 150 -9.33 11.70 -9.86
N ARG A 151 -9.58 11.74 -11.18
CA ARG A 151 -10.72 11.04 -11.80
C ARG A 151 -10.69 9.53 -11.58
N ASP A 152 -9.51 8.91 -11.73
CA ASP A 152 -9.36 7.47 -11.52
C ASP A 152 -9.54 7.12 -10.04
N SER A 153 -9.16 8.02 -9.13
CA SER A 153 -9.34 7.83 -7.68
C SER A 153 -10.80 7.90 -7.25
N ASP A 154 -11.63 8.69 -7.91
CA ASP A 154 -13.09 8.73 -7.67
C ASP A 154 -13.73 7.34 -7.90
N ARG A 155 -13.27 6.60 -8.93
CA ARG A 155 -13.70 5.22 -9.17
C ARG A 155 -13.29 4.28 -8.03
N ILE A 156 -12.07 4.44 -7.50
CA ILE A 156 -11.59 3.65 -6.35
C ILE A 156 -12.46 3.90 -5.13
N LEU A 157 -12.82 5.15 -4.85
CA LEU A 157 -13.72 5.49 -3.74
C LEU A 157 -15.08 4.81 -3.88
N GLY A 158 -15.65 4.79 -5.09
CA GLY A 158 -16.91 4.09 -5.38
C GLY A 158 -16.80 2.56 -5.14
N LEU A 159 -15.66 1.94 -5.45
CA LEU A 159 -15.43 0.51 -5.16
C LEU A 159 -15.27 0.24 -3.66
N LEU A 160 -14.53 1.08 -2.96
CA LEU A 160 -14.36 0.98 -1.50
C LEU A 160 -15.69 1.07 -0.77
N ASP A 161 -16.60 1.92 -1.25
CA ASP A 161 -17.93 2.12 -0.67
C ASP A 161 -18.91 0.98 -0.99
N SER A 162 -18.75 0.28 -2.11
CA SER A 162 -19.78 -0.65 -2.62
C SER A 162 -19.34 -2.12 -2.76
N LYS A 163 -18.05 -2.42 -2.78
CA LYS A 163 -17.52 -3.74 -3.17
C LYS A 163 -16.58 -4.38 -2.14
N THR A 164 -16.51 -3.84 -0.94
CA THR A 164 -15.72 -4.41 0.16
C THR A 164 -16.57 -5.33 1.04
N ARG A 165 -15.92 -6.18 1.84
CA ARG A 165 -16.61 -7.01 2.84
C ARG A 165 -17.42 -6.15 3.83
N LYS A 166 -16.90 -5.00 4.21
CA LYS A 166 -17.64 -4.05 5.06
C LYS A 166 -18.92 -3.56 4.38
N ALA A 167 -18.84 -3.15 3.12
CA ALA A 167 -20.01 -2.72 2.35
C ALA A 167 -21.06 -3.84 2.23
N GLU A 168 -20.65 -5.09 1.97
CA GLU A 168 -21.55 -6.24 1.92
C GLU A 168 -22.25 -6.48 3.27
N ASN A 169 -21.61 -6.14 4.39
CA ASN A 169 -22.16 -6.25 5.75
C ASN A 169 -22.94 -5.00 6.20
N GLY A 170 -23.09 -3.99 5.34
CA GLY A 170 -23.73 -2.72 5.69
C GLY A 170 -22.88 -1.80 6.56
N GLU A 171 -21.58 -2.06 6.63
CA GLU A 171 -20.60 -1.24 7.32
C GLU A 171 -19.90 -0.29 6.35
N THR A 172 -19.31 0.78 6.86
CA THR A 172 -18.55 1.75 6.06
C THR A 172 -17.04 1.55 6.25
N LEU A 173 -16.31 1.39 5.16
CA LEU A 173 -14.86 1.48 5.16
C LEU A 173 -14.47 2.95 5.23
N LYS A 174 -13.45 3.31 6.00
CA LYS A 174 -12.97 4.68 6.15
C LYS A 174 -11.85 4.98 5.15
N PRO A 175 -12.09 5.78 4.10
CA PRO A 175 -11.05 6.19 3.18
C PRO A 175 -10.29 7.40 3.72
N HIS A 176 -8.99 7.44 3.43
CA HIS A 176 -8.10 8.57 3.68
C HIS A 176 -7.39 8.94 2.38
N LEU A 177 -7.29 10.23 2.10
CA LEU A 177 -6.61 10.76 0.93
C LEU A 177 -5.16 11.11 1.25
N LEU A 178 -4.21 10.57 0.49
CA LEU A 178 -2.81 10.94 0.55
C LEU A 178 -2.38 11.53 -0.79
N LEU A 179 -1.98 12.79 -0.79
CA LEU A 179 -1.40 13.43 -1.97
C LEU A 179 0.11 13.17 -2.04
N THR A 180 0.60 12.80 -3.22
CA THR A 180 2.01 12.56 -3.48
C THR A 180 2.50 13.40 -4.65
N ARG A 181 3.81 13.59 -4.75
CA ARG A 181 4.47 14.42 -5.79
C ARG A 181 3.92 15.84 -5.84
N TYR A 182 3.58 16.39 -4.68
CA TYR A 182 3.06 17.74 -4.59
C TYR A 182 4.17 18.77 -4.76
N SER A 183 3.94 19.76 -5.63
CA SER A 183 4.85 20.87 -5.87
C SER A 183 4.10 22.20 -5.84
N PRO A 184 4.29 23.04 -4.81
CA PRO A 184 3.65 24.35 -4.72
C PRO A 184 3.93 25.22 -5.96
N THR A 185 5.16 25.19 -6.48
CA THR A 185 5.57 25.96 -7.66
C THR A 185 4.76 25.54 -8.90
N ARG A 186 4.51 24.25 -9.08
CA ARG A 186 3.70 23.76 -10.21
C ARG A 186 2.21 24.10 -10.05
N VAL A 187 1.73 24.17 -8.81
CA VAL A 187 0.35 24.64 -8.53
C VAL A 187 0.21 26.12 -8.90
N GLU A 188 1.15 26.97 -8.48
CA GLU A 188 1.18 28.39 -8.83
C GLU A 188 1.28 28.60 -10.34
N GLY A 189 2.03 27.76 -11.04
CA GLY A 189 2.15 27.77 -12.50
C GLY A 189 0.96 27.21 -13.26
N GLY A 190 -0.07 26.70 -12.57
CA GLY A 190 -1.26 26.09 -13.19
C GLY A 190 -1.03 24.71 -13.82
N GLU A 191 0.11 24.07 -13.53
CA GLU A 191 0.47 22.74 -14.04
C GLU A 191 -0.06 21.59 -13.15
N MET A 192 -0.51 21.90 -11.96
CA MET A 192 -0.91 20.95 -10.93
C MET A 192 -2.14 21.48 -10.19
N LEU A 193 -3.04 20.58 -9.80
CA LEU A 193 -4.19 20.94 -8.97
C LEU A 193 -3.74 21.31 -7.55
N SER A 194 -4.42 22.26 -6.92
CA SER A 194 -4.21 22.55 -5.52
C SER A 194 -4.77 21.44 -4.62
N ILE A 195 -4.32 21.40 -3.37
CA ILE A 195 -4.86 20.48 -2.35
C ILE A 195 -6.38 20.66 -2.25
N LYS A 196 -6.83 21.90 -2.21
CA LYS A 196 -8.25 22.27 -2.10
C LYS A 196 -9.07 21.75 -3.29
N ASP A 197 -8.56 21.88 -4.51
CA ASP A 197 -9.25 21.38 -5.71
C ASP A 197 -9.42 19.85 -5.65
N VAL A 198 -8.38 19.12 -5.23
CA VAL A 198 -8.44 17.67 -5.10
C VAL A 198 -9.43 17.25 -4.01
N GLU A 199 -9.41 17.91 -2.84
CA GLU A 199 -10.34 17.66 -1.75
C GLU A 199 -11.80 17.93 -2.15
N GLU A 200 -12.05 19.01 -2.89
CA GLU A 200 -13.39 19.36 -3.39
C GLU A 200 -13.92 18.32 -4.38
N VAL A 201 -13.07 17.86 -5.33
CA VAL A 201 -13.48 16.86 -6.33
C VAL A 201 -13.75 15.51 -5.70
N LEU A 202 -12.91 15.06 -4.74
CA LEU A 202 -13.04 13.73 -4.14
C LEU A 202 -13.95 13.71 -2.90
N GLY A 203 -14.35 14.88 -2.39
CA GLY A 203 -15.19 14.98 -1.18
C GLY A 203 -14.50 14.47 0.09
N LEU A 204 -13.17 14.43 0.10
CA LEU A 204 -12.35 13.93 1.21
C LEU A 204 -11.27 14.93 1.62
N LYS A 205 -11.00 14.99 2.92
CA LYS A 205 -9.84 15.73 3.42
C LYS A 205 -8.56 14.91 3.28
N THR A 206 -7.46 15.60 2.99
CA THR A 206 -6.13 14.99 2.94
C THR A 206 -5.68 14.56 4.32
N LEU A 207 -5.20 13.31 4.42
CA LEU A 207 -4.48 12.79 5.56
C LEU A 207 -3.08 13.40 5.65
N GLY A 208 -2.43 13.58 4.49
CA GLY A 208 -1.10 14.13 4.37
C GLY A 208 -0.76 14.48 2.93
N VAL A 209 0.34 15.22 2.78
CA VAL A 209 0.87 15.67 1.50
C VAL A 209 2.35 15.36 1.44
N ILE A 210 2.74 14.50 0.50
CA ILE A 210 4.12 14.13 0.26
C ILE A 210 4.67 15.01 -0.87
N PRO A 211 5.68 15.83 -0.60
CA PRO A 211 6.28 16.69 -1.61
C PRO A 211 6.99 15.88 -2.70
N GLU A 212 7.07 16.43 -3.89
CA GLU A 212 7.92 15.92 -4.96
C GLU A 212 9.38 15.97 -4.51
N SER A 213 10.07 14.85 -4.52
CA SER A 213 11.46 14.75 -4.07
C SER A 213 12.21 13.64 -4.81
N GLY A 214 13.42 13.94 -5.26
CA GLY A 214 14.35 12.96 -5.82
C GLY A 214 14.79 11.89 -4.82
N ASP A 215 14.67 12.17 -3.52
CA ASP A 215 15.06 11.23 -2.46
C ASP A 215 14.21 9.96 -2.45
N VAL A 216 12.95 10.04 -2.90
CA VAL A 216 12.07 8.86 -3.03
C VAL A 216 12.68 7.84 -3.99
N LEU A 217 13.17 8.29 -5.16
CA LEU A 217 13.83 7.41 -6.12
C LEU A 217 15.17 6.91 -5.59
N ASN A 218 15.95 7.79 -4.97
CA ASN A 218 17.25 7.42 -4.39
C ASN A 218 17.13 6.38 -3.30
N ALA A 219 16.17 6.53 -2.38
CA ALA A 219 15.89 5.58 -1.32
C ALA A 219 15.42 4.22 -1.90
N SER A 220 14.51 4.26 -2.87
CA SER A 220 14.03 3.05 -3.56
C SER A 220 15.18 2.29 -4.24
N ASN A 221 16.09 2.97 -4.92
CA ASN A 221 17.25 2.35 -5.58
C ASN A 221 18.24 1.73 -4.58
N LYS A 222 18.27 2.21 -3.35
CA LYS A 222 19.08 1.64 -2.25
C LYS A 222 18.36 0.48 -1.52
N GLY A 223 17.11 0.21 -1.82
CA GLY A 223 16.27 -0.74 -1.08
C GLY A 223 15.97 -0.26 0.35
N GLU A 224 15.71 1.04 0.50
CA GLU A 224 15.38 1.68 1.78
C GLU A 224 14.09 2.49 1.64
N PRO A 225 13.07 2.24 2.50
CA PRO A 225 11.89 3.08 2.56
C PRO A 225 12.23 4.53 2.88
N VAL A 226 11.68 5.48 2.12
CA VAL A 226 12.04 6.90 2.22
C VAL A 226 11.75 7.53 3.58
N ILE A 227 10.80 7.01 4.35
CA ILE A 227 10.54 7.44 5.74
C ILE A 227 11.77 7.31 6.65
N LEU A 228 12.74 6.49 6.29
CA LEU A 228 13.98 6.30 7.05
C LEU A 228 15.06 7.33 6.72
N GLU A 229 14.88 8.08 5.65
CA GLU A 229 15.75 9.19 5.25
C GLU A 229 15.31 10.46 6.01
N LEU A 230 15.81 10.62 7.24
CA LEU A 230 15.36 11.66 8.19
C LEU A 230 15.60 13.10 7.71
N GLU A 231 16.55 13.31 6.81
CA GLU A 231 16.85 14.62 6.22
C GLU A 231 16.02 14.90 4.96
N SER A 232 15.35 13.90 4.41
CA SER A 232 14.49 14.04 3.24
C SER A 232 13.16 14.71 3.60
N ILE A 233 12.75 15.70 2.79
CA ILE A 233 11.42 16.32 2.94
C ILE A 233 10.28 15.31 2.73
N ALA A 234 10.44 14.34 1.84
CA ALA A 234 9.47 13.27 1.63
C ALA A 234 9.46 12.29 2.82
N GLY A 235 10.65 11.93 3.36
CA GLY A 235 10.77 11.08 4.54
C GLY A 235 10.10 11.69 5.76
N GLN A 236 10.32 12.97 6.02
CA GLN A 236 9.67 13.71 7.10
C GLN A 236 8.15 13.82 6.93
N ALA A 237 7.67 13.92 5.69
CA ALA A 237 6.24 14.00 5.42
C ALA A 237 5.50 12.66 5.67
N TYR A 238 6.21 11.53 5.56
CA TYR A 238 5.65 10.21 5.90
C TYR A 238 5.66 9.92 7.41
N ASP A 239 6.50 10.60 8.20
CA ASP A 239 6.61 10.38 9.65
C ASP A 239 5.50 11.06 10.44
#